data_a729f53304591d6aacb627699673c8e3
#
_entry.id   a729f53304591d6aacb627699673c8e3
#
_cell.length_a   1.000
_cell.length_b   1.000
_cell.length_c   1.000
_cell.angle_alpha   90.00
_cell.angle_beta   90.00
_cell.angle_gamma   90.00
#
_symmetry.space_group_name_H-M   'P 1'
#
loop_
_entity.id
_entity.type
_entity.pdbx_description
1 polymer ?
#
loop_
_entity_poly.entity_id
_entity_poly.type
_entity_poly.pdbx_seq_one_letter_code
_entity_poly.pdbx_strand_id
1 'polypeptide(L)' 'MEKLPQYLTEKQVSESTGLSQKTLSQHRWKSAGLPYSKFGRSIRYKLDDVLAFMEAGRVEPEAV' A
#
# COMPACT_ATOMS: atom_id res chain seq x y z
N MET A 1 -12.71 -19.56 13.65
CA MET A 1 -12.65 -18.09 13.83
C MET A 1 -12.16 -17.47 12.53
N GLU A 2 -12.95 -16.58 11.98
CA GLU A 2 -12.57 -15.91 10.76
C GLU A 2 -11.50 -14.87 11.05
N LYS A 3 -10.51 -14.83 10.18
CA LYS A 3 -9.51 -13.79 10.26
C LYS A 3 -10.05 -12.53 9.60
N LEU A 4 -9.95 -11.43 10.29
CA LEU A 4 -10.23 -10.15 9.68
C LEU A 4 -9.13 -9.80 8.69
N PRO A 5 -9.46 -9.07 7.61
CA PRO A 5 -8.41 -8.58 6.72
C PRO A 5 -7.41 -7.77 7.53
N GLN A 6 -6.16 -7.94 7.17
CA GLN A 6 -5.10 -7.18 7.84
C GLN A 6 -4.99 -5.80 7.22
N TYR A 7 -4.90 -4.80 8.08
CA TYR A 7 -4.71 -3.41 7.68
C TYR A 7 -3.37 -2.92 8.20
N LEU A 8 -2.70 -2.14 7.39
CA LEU A 8 -1.38 -1.62 7.70
C LEU A 8 -1.43 -0.11 7.86
N THR A 9 -0.55 0.41 8.73
CA THR A 9 -0.37 1.86 8.83
C THR A 9 0.46 2.33 7.65
N GLU A 10 0.45 3.65 7.42
CA GLU A 10 1.28 4.25 6.38
C GLU A 10 2.76 3.96 6.60
N LYS A 11 3.20 3.98 7.86
CA LYS A 11 4.58 3.66 8.20
C LYS A 11 4.93 2.23 7.80
N GLN A 12 4.03 1.28 8.11
CA GLN A 12 4.25 -0.12 7.75
C GLN A 12 4.31 -0.31 6.24
N VAL A 13 3.42 0.36 5.52
CA VAL A 13 3.43 0.30 4.05
C VAL A 13 4.71 0.89 3.50
N SER A 14 5.15 2.02 4.04
CA SER A 14 6.40 2.65 3.65
C SER A 14 7.57 1.68 3.81
N GLU A 15 7.64 1.00 4.95
CA GLU A 15 8.71 0.04 5.21
C GLU A 15 8.66 -1.16 4.26
N SER A 16 7.45 -1.62 3.94
CA SER A 16 7.26 -2.80 3.10
C SER A 16 7.49 -2.53 1.62
N THR A 17 7.10 -1.36 1.14
CA THR A 17 7.18 -1.03 -0.29
C THR A 17 8.43 -0.25 -0.66
N GLY A 18 9.11 0.33 0.32
CA GLY A 18 10.23 1.22 0.06
C GLY A 18 9.84 2.63 -0.35
N LEU A 19 8.55 2.89 -0.47
CA LEU A 19 8.06 4.24 -0.76
C LEU A 19 8.06 5.07 0.51
N SER A 20 8.44 6.33 0.42
CA SER A 20 8.41 7.20 1.59
C SER A 20 6.97 7.50 2.00
N GLN A 21 6.78 7.82 3.29
CA GLN A 21 5.46 8.21 3.76
C GLN A 21 4.96 9.46 3.03
N LYS A 22 5.87 10.36 2.67
CA LYS A 22 5.53 11.54 1.90
C LYS A 22 4.98 11.17 0.53
N THR A 23 5.59 10.20 -0.14
CA THR A 23 5.12 9.72 -1.44
C THR A 23 3.74 9.11 -1.32
N LEU A 24 3.52 8.29 -0.28
CA LEU A 24 2.21 7.69 -0.04
C LEU A 24 1.15 8.77 0.20
N SER A 25 1.49 9.78 0.98
CA SER A 25 0.59 10.90 1.25
C SER A 25 0.24 11.66 -0.04
N GLN A 26 1.22 11.89 -0.90
CA GLN A 26 1.00 12.56 -2.18
C GLN A 26 0.09 11.74 -3.08
N HIS A 27 0.26 10.42 -3.09
CA HIS A 27 -0.61 9.53 -3.87
C HIS A 27 -2.06 9.63 -3.40
N ARG A 28 -2.27 9.67 -2.07
CA ARG A 28 -3.63 9.83 -1.53
C ARG A 28 -4.24 11.15 -1.97
N TRP A 29 -3.45 12.20 -1.88
CA TRP A 29 -3.92 13.54 -2.24
C TRP A 29 -4.33 13.62 -3.70
N LYS A 30 -3.62 12.93 -4.56
CA LYS A 30 -3.91 12.90 -6.00
C LYS A 30 -4.94 11.84 -6.38
N SER A 31 -5.47 11.12 -5.42
CA SER A 31 -6.38 9.98 -5.66
C SER A 31 -5.76 8.95 -6.61
N ALA A 32 -4.48 8.71 -6.42
CA ALA A 32 -3.72 7.75 -7.23
C ALA A 32 -2.98 6.77 -6.32
N GLY A 33 -2.45 5.72 -6.91
CA GLY A 33 -1.67 4.72 -6.19
C GLY A 33 -2.53 3.75 -5.42
N LEU A 34 -2.11 3.45 -4.19
CA LEU A 34 -2.77 2.45 -3.36
C LEU A 34 -4.14 2.88 -2.86
N PRO A 35 -5.14 2.01 -2.96
CA PRO A 35 -6.39 2.24 -2.27
C PRO A 35 -6.15 2.29 -0.76
N TYR A 36 -6.93 3.08 -0.06
CA TYR A 36 -6.79 3.21 1.39
C TYR A 36 -8.14 3.40 2.05
N SER A 37 -8.17 3.19 3.36
CA SER A 37 -9.34 3.45 4.18
C SER A 37 -9.01 4.52 5.19
N LYS A 38 -9.95 5.39 5.46
CA LYS A 38 -9.78 6.48 6.41
C LYS A 38 -10.78 6.32 7.55
N PHE A 39 -10.26 6.22 8.76
CA PHE A 39 -11.07 6.11 9.97
C PHE A 39 -10.76 7.32 10.84
N GLY A 40 -11.61 8.34 10.77
CA GLY A 40 -11.30 9.61 11.43
C GLY A 40 -10.04 10.21 10.84
N ARG A 41 -8.97 10.29 11.63
CA ARG A 41 -7.67 10.79 11.18
C ARG A 41 -6.69 9.67 10.86
N SER A 42 -7.12 8.44 11.05
CA SER A 42 -6.25 7.29 10.85
C SER A 42 -6.37 6.77 9.44
N ILE A 43 -5.23 6.60 8.80
CA ILE A 43 -5.15 6.04 7.45
C ILE A 43 -4.70 4.59 7.59
N ARG A 44 -5.37 3.70 6.87
CA ARG A 44 -5.01 2.28 6.85
C ARG A 44 -5.04 1.77 5.43
N TYR A 45 -4.14 0.85 5.14
CA TYR A 45 -4.04 0.20 3.84
C TYR A 45 -4.32 -1.29 4.02
N LYS A 46 -5.20 -1.81 3.21
CA LYS A 46 -5.48 -3.25 3.27
C LYS A 46 -4.30 -4.02 2.71
N LEU A 47 -3.84 -5.04 3.44
CA LEU A 47 -2.68 -5.81 3.03
C LEU A 47 -2.81 -6.36 1.61
N ASP A 48 -3.98 -6.89 1.27
CA ASP A 48 -4.22 -7.44 -0.06
C ASP A 48 -4.00 -6.40 -1.16
N ASP A 49 -4.41 -5.15 -0.91
CA ASP A 49 -4.22 -4.06 -1.86
C ASP A 49 -2.74 -3.71 -2.00
N VAL A 50 -2.00 -3.74 -0.89
CA VAL A 50 -0.56 -3.48 -0.91
C VAL A 50 0.16 -4.55 -1.72
N LEU A 51 -0.19 -5.81 -1.50
CA LEU A 51 0.41 -6.91 -2.24
C LEU A 51 0.09 -6.82 -3.73
N ALA A 52 -1.15 -6.50 -4.07
CA ALA A 52 -1.54 -6.33 -5.48
C ALA A 52 -0.79 -5.18 -6.14
N PHE A 53 -0.61 -4.08 -5.41
CA PHE A 53 0.14 -2.93 -5.90
C PHE A 53 1.60 -3.30 -6.18
N MET A 54 2.21 -4.02 -5.27
CA MET A 54 3.60 -4.45 -5.44
C MET A 54 3.74 -5.43 -6.60
N GLU A 55 2.79 -6.33 -6.73
CA GLU A 55 2.80 -7.31 -7.82
C GLU A 55 2.63 -6.62 -9.18
N ALA A 56 1.78 -5.61 -9.25
CA ALA A 56 1.58 -4.84 -10.49
C ALA A 56 2.84 -4.11 -10.91
N GLY A 57 3.69 -3.74 -9.97
CA GLY A 57 4.97 -3.09 -10.25
C GLY A 57 6.12 -4.04 -10.47
N ARG A 58 5.84 -5.33 -10.47
CA ARG A 58 6.88 -6.34 -10.64
C ARG A 58 7.46 -6.29 -12.05
N VAL A 59 8.78 -6.29 -12.09
CA VAL A 59 9.50 -6.35 -13.37
C VAL A 59 10.26 -7.67 -13.41
N GLU A 60 9.99 -8.46 -14.44
CA GLU A 60 10.73 -9.69 -14.65
C GLU A 60 11.79 -9.46 -15.72
N PRO A 61 13.07 -9.70 -15.41
CA PRO A 61 14.09 -9.57 -16.42
C PRO A 61 13.86 -10.61 -17.52
N GLU A 62 14.11 -10.21 -18.75
CA GLU A 62 14.02 -11.15 -19.84
C GLU A 62 15.07 -12.24 -19.66
N ALA A 63 14.68 -13.47 -19.97
CA ALA A 63 15.63 -14.56 -19.99
C ALA A 63 16.65 -14.31 -21.08
N VAL A 64 17.90 -14.41 -20.73
CA VAL A 64 18.99 -14.18 -21.66
C VAL A 64 19.50 -15.52 -22.19
#